data_e3a7720ccc6ec2bed72ab0d7f79e7da6
#
_entry.id   e3a7720ccc6ec2bed72ab0d7f79e7da6
#
_cell.length_a   1.000
_cell.length_b   1.000
_cell.length_c   1.000
_cell.angle_alpha   90.00
_cell.angle_beta   90.00
_cell.angle_gamma   90.00
#
_symmetry.space_group_name_H-M   'P 1'
#
loop_
_entity.id
_entity.type
_entity.pdbx_description
1 polymer ?
#
loop_
_entity_poly.entity_id
_entity_poly.type
_entity_poly.pdbx_seq_one_letter_code
_entity_poly.pdbx_strand_id
1 'polypeptide(L)'
;MLVTYNHEYPKQLRTGFIGCGGHAYRNVYPTFQYAPVNLVAVCDLDPVRAATCAKVFGAERHYSDHLEMLAREELDLVFIVTNVDEHGRPRYPKLAIDCLRAGLHVWIEKPPASSSGEIREMIRVSSETGRHVAVGFKKMFFPANVKAKEIVSRPEFGPITSITARYPQSLPPFEDRGDSRKMVSFLDHIVHPHSVLRLLGGPIEWIFVNRNSAVGSAIVSIRFTSGAAGNLHLSTGQSSTSFLERLEIIGDGENLVVENNIRLIHYRRSKSKIEYGRSGDYFGALTDDSAPLYWEPEFSLGQLYNKGLFLLGYAPEVIQFTTRLLDGKAPVHGTLKDALELLQIYEAYRRPDGIIHPIKESS
;
A
#
# COMPACT_ATOMS: atom_id res chain seq x y z
N MET A 1 -4.35 32.44 18.19
CA MET A 1 -5.51 31.53 18.21
C MET A 1 -5.12 30.34 17.33
N LEU A 2 -4.90 29.19 17.92
CA LEU A 2 -4.71 27.95 17.16
C LEU A 2 -6.05 27.59 16.52
N VAL A 3 -6.12 27.58 15.20
CA VAL A 3 -7.29 27.08 14.48
C VAL A 3 -7.19 25.56 14.45
N THR A 4 -7.98 24.89 15.24
CA THR A 4 -8.05 23.41 15.21
C THR A 4 -9.02 23.04 14.10
N TYR A 5 -8.47 22.47 13.02
CA TYR A 5 -9.28 22.06 11.88
C TYR A 5 -9.99 20.72 12.08
N ASN A 6 -9.53 19.91 13.04
CA ASN A 6 -10.06 18.59 13.27
C ASN A 6 -10.91 18.57 14.54
N HIS A 7 -12.20 18.89 14.38
CA HIS A 7 -13.20 18.87 15.47
C HIS A 7 -13.94 17.54 15.60
N GLU A 8 -13.70 16.58 14.70
CA GLU A 8 -14.44 15.32 14.64
C GLU A 8 -13.97 14.32 15.70
N TYR A 9 -12.75 14.50 16.21
CA TYR A 9 -12.14 13.56 17.16
C TYR A 9 -11.90 14.24 18.52
N PRO A 10 -12.68 13.86 19.56
CA PRO A 10 -12.50 14.41 20.90
C PRO A 10 -11.19 13.95 21.56
N LYS A 11 -10.62 12.84 21.10
CA LYS A 11 -9.32 12.31 21.51
C LYS A 11 -8.41 12.19 20.31
N GLN A 12 -7.18 12.68 20.44
CA GLN A 12 -6.17 12.68 19.39
C GLN A 12 -4.86 12.07 19.92
N LEU A 13 -4.10 11.46 19.03
CA LEU A 13 -2.76 10.93 19.32
C LEU A 13 -1.73 12.05 19.26
N ARG A 14 -0.93 12.20 20.30
CA ARG A 14 0.22 13.11 20.32
C ARG A 14 1.28 12.57 19.38
N THR A 15 1.54 13.28 18.31
CA THR A 15 2.25 12.75 17.14
C THR A 15 3.53 13.53 16.85
N GLY A 16 4.63 12.80 16.68
CA GLY A 16 5.86 13.30 16.10
C GLY A 16 5.95 12.97 14.60
N PHE A 17 6.74 13.71 13.86
CA PHE A 17 6.99 13.45 12.44
C PHE A 17 8.47 13.58 12.10
N ILE A 18 9.06 12.56 11.49
CA ILE A 18 10.44 12.56 11.02
C ILE A 18 10.46 12.65 9.49
N GLY A 19 11.01 13.74 8.96
CA GLY A 19 11.11 14.04 7.53
C GLY A 19 10.15 15.13 7.07
N CYS A 20 10.73 16.22 6.57
CA CYS A 20 10.01 17.41 6.07
C CYS A 20 10.22 17.58 4.54
N GLY A 21 10.37 16.47 3.81
CA GLY A 21 10.58 16.47 2.36
C GLY A 21 9.29 16.70 1.57
N GLY A 22 9.43 16.86 0.25
CA GLY A 22 8.31 17.18 -0.65
C GLY A 22 7.20 16.10 -0.67
N HIS A 23 7.53 14.83 -0.44
CA HIS A 23 6.53 13.76 -0.37
C HIS A 23 5.68 13.89 0.90
N ALA A 24 6.32 14.07 2.05
CA ALA A 24 5.65 14.32 3.32
C ALA A 24 4.74 15.55 3.24
N TYR A 25 5.28 16.66 2.72
CA TYR A 25 4.59 17.94 2.57
C TYR A 25 3.29 17.84 1.75
N ARG A 26 3.35 17.15 0.60
CA ARG A 26 2.20 17.08 -0.33
C ARG A 26 1.19 16.01 0.02
N ASN A 27 1.61 14.89 0.59
CA ASN A 27 0.79 13.68 0.64
C ASN A 27 0.46 13.22 2.07
N VAL A 28 1.36 13.40 3.05
CA VAL A 28 1.14 12.82 4.38
C VAL A 28 0.69 13.88 5.39
N TYR A 29 1.43 14.97 5.57
CA TYR A 29 1.00 16.05 6.48
C TYR A 29 -0.44 16.53 6.27
N PRO A 30 -0.92 16.75 5.01
CA PRO A 30 -2.28 17.21 4.79
C PRO A 30 -3.36 16.24 5.24
N THR A 31 -3.05 14.93 5.41
CA THR A 31 -4.03 13.94 5.89
C THR A 31 -4.39 14.15 7.37
N PHE A 32 -3.53 14.83 8.14
CA PHE A 32 -3.75 15.07 9.56
C PHE A 32 -4.96 15.96 9.83
N GLN A 33 -5.43 16.71 8.83
CA GLN A 33 -6.71 17.44 8.92
C GLN A 33 -7.93 16.51 9.08
N TYR A 34 -7.80 15.24 8.69
CA TYR A 34 -8.88 14.26 8.63
C TYR A 34 -8.70 13.10 9.62
N ALA A 35 -7.61 13.06 10.34
CA ALA A 35 -7.23 11.98 11.23
C ALA A 35 -7.13 12.44 12.69
N PRO A 36 -7.31 11.58 13.70
CA PRO A 36 -7.18 11.92 15.11
C PRO A 36 -5.72 12.14 15.53
N VAL A 37 -5.07 13.13 14.92
CA VAL A 37 -3.65 13.46 15.08
C VAL A 37 -3.50 14.86 15.62
N ASN A 38 -2.76 14.98 16.73
CA ASN A 38 -2.22 16.26 17.22
C ASN A 38 -0.72 16.29 16.94
N LEU A 39 -0.30 17.11 15.97
CA LEU A 39 1.10 17.23 15.58
C LEU A 39 1.88 18.07 16.59
N VAL A 40 2.62 17.40 17.49
CA VAL A 40 3.40 18.03 18.56
C VAL A 40 4.76 18.50 18.06
N ALA A 41 5.48 17.65 17.33
CA ALA A 41 6.84 17.93 16.94
C ALA A 41 7.17 17.40 15.53
N VAL A 42 8.06 18.08 14.83
CA VAL A 42 8.63 17.64 13.55
C VAL A 42 10.16 17.60 13.64
N CYS A 43 10.76 16.68 12.90
CA CYS A 43 12.21 16.52 12.84
C CYS A 43 12.68 16.38 11.39
N ASP A 44 13.71 17.10 11.00
CA ASP A 44 14.42 16.92 9.73
C ASP A 44 15.90 17.28 9.93
N LEU A 45 16.82 16.57 9.29
CA LEU A 45 18.26 16.86 9.35
C LEU A 45 18.60 18.31 8.94
N ASP A 46 17.75 18.92 8.11
CA ASP A 46 17.80 20.34 7.76
C ASP A 46 16.94 21.16 8.74
N PRO A 47 17.54 21.93 9.65
CA PRO A 47 16.79 22.68 10.68
C PRO A 47 15.88 23.77 10.09
N VAL A 48 16.22 24.32 8.93
CA VAL A 48 15.40 25.33 8.24
C VAL A 48 14.13 24.68 7.72
N ARG A 49 14.26 23.48 7.18
CA ARG A 49 13.14 22.70 6.67
C ARG A 49 12.23 22.24 7.81
N ALA A 50 12.81 21.78 8.93
CA ALA A 50 12.06 21.41 10.11
C ALA A 50 11.25 22.60 10.68
N ALA A 51 11.88 23.77 10.84
CA ALA A 51 11.23 25.00 11.29
C ALA A 51 10.09 25.44 10.36
N THR A 52 10.31 25.33 9.03
CA THR A 52 9.30 25.68 8.03
C THR A 52 8.09 24.75 8.11
N CYS A 53 8.31 23.43 8.21
CA CYS A 53 7.23 22.45 8.36
C CYS A 53 6.45 22.66 9.66
N ALA A 54 7.13 22.90 10.77
CA ALA A 54 6.47 23.21 12.04
C ALA A 54 5.50 24.40 11.89
N LYS A 55 5.97 25.49 11.29
CA LYS A 55 5.14 26.68 11.05
C LYS A 55 3.95 26.41 10.15
N VAL A 56 4.15 25.66 9.04
CA VAL A 56 3.10 25.41 8.04
C VAL A 56 2.04 24.47 8.55
N PHE A 57 2.42 23.40 9.25
CA PHE A 57 1.50 22.35 9.71
C PHE A 57 1.11 22.47 11.18
N GLY A 58 1.58 23.51 11.86
CA GLY A 58 1.17 23.83 13.23
C GLY A 58 1.79 22.95 14.31
N ALA A 59 2.97 22.36 14.06
CA ALA A 59 3.70 21.66 15.11
C ALA A 59 4.21 22.68 16.17
N GLU A 60 4.15 22.27 17.44
CA GLU A 60 4.58 23.14 18.54
C GLU A 60 6.11 23.35 18.54
N ARG A 61 6.86 22.31 18.17
CA ARG A 61 8.33 22.28 18.22
C ARG A 61 8.95 21.61 16.99
N HIS A 62 10.22 21.90 16.75
CA HIS A 62 10.99 21.28 15.69
C HIS A 62 12.38 20.87 16.17
N TYR A 63 12.93 19.84 15.54
CA TYR A 63 14.22 19.22 15.92
C TYR A 63 15.05 18.93 14.66
N SER A 64 16.37 18.84 14.82
CA SER A 64 17.28 18.33 13.78
C SER A 64 17.80 16.92 14.08
N ASP A 65 17.55 16.41 15.29
CA ASP A 65 17.88 15.04 15.71
C ASP A 65 16.61 14.36 16.26
N HIS A 66 16.26 13.19 15.70
CA HIS A 66 15.10 12.45 16.14
C HIS A 66 15.24 11.89 17.56
N LEU A 67 16.47 11.54 17.99
CA LEU A 67 16.70 11.05 19.36
C LEU A 67 16.46 12.16 20.39
N GLU A 68 16.84 13.40 20.06
CA GLU A 68 16.50 14.56 20.90
C GLU A 68 14.98 14.77 20.96
N MET A 69 14.28 14.69 19.83
CA MET A 69 12.81 14.76 19.79
C MET A 69 12.18 13.67 20.68
N LEU A 70 12.62 12.41 20.52
CA LEU A 70 12.09 11.28 21.31
C LEU A 70 12.36 11.43 22.81
N ALA A 71 13.47 12.04 23.20
CA ALA A 71 13.83 12.25 24.61
C ALA A 71 13.06 13.41 25.27
N ARG A 72 12.62 14.40 24.50
CA ARG A 72 12.00 15.64 25.03
C ARG A 72 10.48 15.67 24.91
N GLU A 73 9.90 14.85 24.03
CA GLU A 73 8.48 14.92 23.73
C GLU A 73 7.72 13.71 24.28
N GLU A 74 6.58 13.97 24.86
CA GLU A 74 5.61 12.94 25.19
C GLU A 74 4.75 12.67 23.98
N LEU A 75 4.99 11.54 23.31
CA LEU A 75 4.33 11.14 22.07
C LEU A 75 3.63 9.78 22.22
N ASP A 76 2.61 9.55 21.40
CA ASP A 76 1.94 8.26 21.23
C ASP A 76 2.38 7.57 19.92
N LEU A 77 2.72 8.38 18.90
CA LEU A 77 2.90 7.95 17.53
C LEU A 77 3.96 8.80 16.80
N VAL A 78 4.74 8.18 15.93
CA VAL A 78 5.65 8.88 15.01
C VAL A 78 5.39 8.47 13.57
N PHE A 79 5.25 9.45 12.68
CA PHE A 79 5.30 9.26 11.24
C PHE A 79 6.73 9.45 10.72
N ILE A 80 7.16 8.59 9.80
CA ILE A 80 8.51 8.65 9.23
C ILE A 80 8.42 8.65 7.70
N VAL A 81 8.88 9.75 7.09
CA VAL A 81 8.93 9.93 5.63
C VAL A 81 10.27 10.50 5.22
N THR A 82 11.22 9.64 4.89
CA THR A 82 12.60 10.02 4.58
C THR A 82 13.05 9.47 3.22
N ASN A 83 14.15 10.01 2.70
CA ASN A 83 14.81 9.47 1.52
C ASN A 83 15.62 8.20 1.85
N VAL A 84 16.08 7.53 0.79
CA VAL A 84 17.09 6.46 0.90
C VAL A 84 18.47 7.03 1.30
N ASP A 85 19.35 6.16 1.77
CA ASP A 85 20.76 6.49 2.02
C ASP A 85 21.57 6.55 0.71
N GLU A 86 22.88 6.81 0.83
CA GLU A 86 23.83 6.88 -0.29
C GLU A 86 24.03 5.54 -1.03
N HIS A 87 23.57 4.43 -0.43
CA HIS A 87 23.57 3.10 -1.02
C HIS A 87 22.24 2.71 -1.63
N GLY A 88 21.25 3.62 -1.66
CA GLY A 88 19.89 3.36 -2.16
C GLY A 88 19.03 2.53 -1.20
N ARG A 89 19.31 2.52 0.10
CA ARG A 89 18.56 1.76 1.10
C ARG A 89 17.62 2.66 1.87
N PRO A 90 16.36 2.24 2.11
CA PRO A 90 15.44 2.96 2.97
C PRO A 90 16.00 3.14 4.39
N ARG A 91 15.86 4.33 4.96
CA ARG A 91 16.32 4.66 6.32
C ARG A 91 15.32 4.24 7.41
N TYR A 92 14.14 3.77 6.99
CA TYR A 92 13.02 3.47 7.89
C TYR A 92 13.32 2.45 8.99
N PRO A 93 14.05 1.32 8.74
CA PRO A 93 14.22 0.29 9.76
C PRO A 93 14.86 0.82 11.05
N LYS A 94 15.96 1.56 10.92
CA LYS A 94 16.65 2.13 12.09
C LYS A 94 15.75 3.13 12.84
N LEU A 95 15.16 4.07 12.14
CA LEU A 95 14.31 5.11 12.73
C LEU A 95 13.07 4.52 13.41
N ALA A 96 12.43 3.53 12.77
CA ALA A 96 11.28 2.83 13.34
C ALA A 96 11.64 2.07 14.61
N ILE A 97 12.79 1.38 14.63
CA ILE A 97 13.29 0.65 15.81
C ILE A 97 13.57 1.61 16.96
N ASP A 98 14.19 2.77 16.70
CA ASP A 98 14.44 3.78 17.73
C ASP A 98 13.12 4.29 18.33
N CYS A 99 12.10 4.57 17.51
CA CYS A 99 10.77 4.97 17.97
C CYS A 99 10.04 3.87 18.77
N LEU A 100 10.09 2.60 18.28
CA LEU A 100 9.49 1.47 18.99
C LEU A 100 10.09 1.29 20.38
N ARG A 101 11.43 1.37 20.49
CA ARG A 101 12.14 1.29 21.78
C ARG A 101 11.82 2.45 22.72
N ALA A 102 11.48 3.61 22.18
CA ALA A 102 10.93 4.74 22.95
C ALA A 102 9.46 4.53 23.37
N GLY A 103 8.86 3.38 23.03
CA GLY A 103 7.49 3.05 23.43
C GLY A 103 6.40 3.64 22.53
N LEU A 104 6.71 3.99 21.28
CA LEU A 104 5.83 4.69 20.36
C LEU A 104 5.32 3.77 19.26
N HIS A 105 4.09 3.99 18.79
CA HIS A 105 3.60 3.44 17.53
C HIS A 105 4.27 4.15 16.36
N VAL A 106 4.37 3.49 15.21
CA VAL A 106 5.10 4.03 14.05
C VAL A 106 4.31 3.86 12.76
N TRP A 107 4.28 4.90 11.95
CA TRP A 107 3.90 4.80 10.54
C TRP A 107 5.10 5.14 9.67
N ILE A 108 5.44 4.29 8.70
CA ILE A 108 6.55 4.50 7.77
C ILE A 108 6.06 4.49 6.33
N GLU A 109 6.67 5.31 5.47
CA GLU A 109 6.42 5.25 4.04
C GLU A 109 7.07 4.00 3.41
N LYS A 110 6.54 3.63 2.22
CA LYS A 110 7.14 2.58 1.38
C LYS A 110 8.36 3.14 0.61
N PRO A 111 9.31 2.29 0.20
CA PRO A 111 9.47 0.89 0.58
C PRO A 111 10.01 0.79 2.00
N PRO A 112 9.48 -0.14 2.83
CA PRO A 112 9.73 -0.13 4.29
C PRO A 112 11.15 -0.51 4.68
N ALA A 113 11.86 -1.22 3.82
CA ALA A 113 13.20 -1.74 4.06
C ALA A 113 13.87 -2.16 2.75
N SER A 114 15.14 -2.54 2.79
CA SER A 114 15.88 -3.11 1.66
C SER A 114 15.91 -4.64 1.67
N SER A 115 15.53 -5.26 2.78
CA SER A 115 15.53 -6.72 2.95
C SER A 115 14.45 -7.21 3.90
N SER A 116 14.07 -8.48 3.74
CA SER A 116 13.15 -9.17 4.66
C SER A 116 13.74 -9.30 6.08
N GLY A 117 15.06 -9.35 6.21
CA GLY A 117 15.76 -9.39 7.50
C GLY A 117 15.51 -8.13 8.36
N GLU A 118 15.52 -6.95 7.74
CA GLU A 118 15.23 -5.68 8.42
C GLU A 118 13.76 -5.63 8.88
N ILE A 119 12.83 -6.19 8.11
CA ILE A 119 11.43 -6.30 8.53
C ILE A 119 11.27 -7.25 9.71
N ARG A 120 11.98 -8.40 9.72
CA ARG A 120 11.95 -9.33 10.86
C ARG A 120 12.43 -8.67 12.14
N GLU A 121 13.47 -7.84 12.06
CA GLU A 121 13.97 -7.10 13.22
C GLU A 121 12.91 -6.08 13.72
N MET A 122 12.24 -5.36 12.82
CA MET A 122 11.13 -4.48 13.20
C MET A 122 9.97 -5.27 13.84
N ILE A 123 9.63 -6.46 13.32
CA ILE A 123 8.61 -7.35 13.91
C ILE A 123 9.01 -7.74 15.34
N ARG A 124 10.27 -8.16 15.52
CA ARG A 124 10.79 -8.55 16.85
C ARG A 124 10.65 -7.42 17.86
N VAL A 125 11.15 -6.22 17.52
CA VAL A 125 11.08 -5.05 18.41
C VAL A 125 9.64 -4.59 18.64
N SER A 126 8.79 -4.62 17.61
CA SER A 126 7.34 -4.32 17.75
C SER A 126 6.66 -5.27 18.75
N SER A 127 7.00 -6.56 18.69
CA SER A 127 6.47 -7.57 19.63
C SER A 127 6.99 -7.35 21.06
N GLU A 128 8.27 -7.02 21.23
CA GLU A 128 8.89 -6.77 22.54
C GLU A 128 8.32 -5.53 23.23
N THR A 129 8.01 -4.50 22.46
CA THR A 129 7.49 -3.24 22.99
C THR A 129 5.96 -3.16 23.08
N GLY A 130 5.26 -4.11 22.44
CA GLY A 130 3.80 -4.08 22.28
C GLY A 130 3.31 -2.91 21.44
N ARG A 131 4.17 -2.33 20.59
CA ARG A 131 3.84 -1.20 19.72
C ARG A 131 3.68 -1.63 18.29
N HIS A 132 2.80 -0.98 17.54
CA HIS A 132 2.45 -1.33 16.17
C HIS A 132 3.20 -0.47 15.16
N VAL A 133 3.54 -1.08 14.03
CA VAL A 133 4.04 -0.39 12.83
C VAL A 133 3.03 -0.56 11.70
N ALA A 134 2.70 0.53 11.02
CA ALA A 134 2.02 0.50 9.73
C ALA A 134 2.95 1.03 8.63
N VAL A 135 2.80 0.46 7.43
CA VAL A 135 3.58 0.81 6.24
C VAL A 135 2.66 1.41 5.18
N GLY A 136 3.08 2.50 4.56
CA GLY A 136 2.37 3.29 3.56
C GLY A 136 2.06 2.55 2.25
N PHE A 137 1.35 1.44 2.31
CA PHE A 137 0.87 0.71 1.13
C PHE A 137 -0.45 1.29 0.61
N LYS A 138 -0.44 2.58 0.31
CA LYS A 138 -1.61 3.37 -0.06
C LYS A 138 -2.57 2.71 -1.06
N LYS A 139 -2.05 1.88 -2.00
CA LYS A 139 -2.91 1.21 -2.99
C LYS A 139 -3.88 0.20 -2.38
N MET A 140 -3.62 -0.31 -1.18
CA MET A 140 -4.59 -1.12 -0.44
C MET A 140 -5.84 -0.30 -0.04
N PHE A 141 -5.71 1.03 0.00
CA PHE A 141 -6.74 1.96 0.45
C PHE A 141 -7.38 2.79 -0.69
N PHE A 142 -6.99 2.55 -1.93
CA PHE A 142 -7.66 3.17 -3.08
C PHE A 142 -9.11 2.69 -3.12
N PRO A 143 -10.09 3.60 -3.34
CA PRO A 143 -11.51 3.26 -3.25
C PRO A 143 -11.93 2.05 -4.09
N ALA A 144 -11.42 1.93 -5.33
CA ALA A 144 -11.73 0.80 -6.19
C ALA A 144 -11.16 -0.53 -5.65
N ASN A 145 -9.97 -0.52 -5.04
CA ASN A 145 -9.36 -1.71 -4.46
C ASN A 145 -10.07 -2.14 -3.16
N VAL A 146 -10.48 -1.16 -2.34
CA VAL A 146 -11.33 -1.41 -1.16
C VAL A 146 -12.67 -2.01 -1.60
N LYS A 147 -13.30 -1.45 -2.64
CA LYS A 147 -14.55 -1.96 -3.20
C LYS A 147 -14.39 -3.36 -3.78
N ALA A 148 -13.28 -3.61 -4.49
CA ALA A 148 -12.95 -4.95 -4.99
C ALA A 148 -12.81 -5.95 -3.83
N LYS A 149 -12.09 -5.56 -2.75
CA LYS A 149 -11.95 -6.42 -1.56
C LYS A 149 -13.29 -6.73 -0.90
N GLU A 150 -14.17 -5.74 -0.79
CA GLU A 150 -15.53 -5.94 -0.29
C GLU A 150 -16.27 -7.01 -1.11
N ILE A 151 -16.24 -6.90 -2.45
CA ILE A 151 -16.97 -7.81 -3.34
C ILE A 151 -16.39 -9.23 -3.29
N VAL A 152 -15.05 -9.39 -3.43
CA VAL A 152 -14.41 -10.71 -3.42
C VAL A 152 -14.51 -11.42 -2.06
N SER A 153 -14.82 -10.68 -1.00
CA SER A 153 -15.02 -11.25 0.33
C SER A 153 -16.46 -11.73 0.60
N ARG A 154 -17.38 -11.50 -0.35
CA ARG A 154 -18.78 -11.98 -0.24
C ARG A 154 -18.86 -13.46 -0.56
N PRO A 155 -19.70 -14.23 0.15
CA PRO A 155 -19.92 -15.65 -0.15
C PRO A 155 -20.34 -15.91 -1.60
N GLU A 156 -21.11 -15.01 -2.20
CA GLU A 156 -21.64 -15.12 -3.56
C GLU A 156 -20.55 -15.07 -4.63
N PHE A 157 -19.44 -14.38 -4.36
CA PHE A 157 -18.29 -14.33 -5.28
C PHE A 157 -17.58 -15.70 -5.35
N GLY A 158 -17.69 -16.49 -4.30
CA GLY A 158 -17.03 -17.79 -4.18
C GLY A 158 -15.49 -17.67 -4.03
N PRO A 159 -14.78 -18.79 -4.07
CA PRO A 159 -13.32 -18.79 -4.01
C PRO A 159 -12.71 -18.15 -5.25
N ILE A 160 -11.68 -17.31 -5.05
CA ILE A 160 -10.91 -16.77 -6.14
C ILE A 160 -10.15 -17.90 -6.83
N THR A 161 -10.33 -18.05 -8.14
CA THR A 161 -9.67 -19.05 -8.98
C THR A 161 -8.43 -18.49 -9.66
N SER A 162 -8.49 -17.23 -10.09
CA SER A 162 -7.32 -16.56 -10.71
C SER A 162 -7.34 -15.04 -10.57
N ILE A 163 -6.13 -14.43 -10.61
CA ILE A 163 -5.93 -12.98 -10.65
C ILE A 163 -4.90 -12.66 -11.72
N THR A 164 -5.26 -11.78 -12.67
CA THR A 164 -4.33 -11.22 -13.66
C THR A 164 -4.14 -9.73 -13.41
N ALA A 165 -2.89 -9.30 -13.31
CA ALA A 165 -2.53 -7.91 -13.09
C ALA A 165 -1.57 -7.38 -14.16
N ARG A 166 -1.68 -6.09 -14.48
CA ARG A 166 -0.72 -5.34 -15.31
C ARG A 166 -0.25 -4.11 -14.57
N TYR A 167 1.06 -3.87 -14.62
CA TYR A 167 1.67 -2.71 -13.97
C TYR A 167 2.80 -2.13 -14.83
N PRO A 168 2.85 -0.80 -15.04
CA PRO A 168 3.85 -0.15 -15.89
C PRO A 168 5.20 -0.06 -15.18
N GLN A 169 6.03 -1.10 -15.28
CA GLN A 169 7.35 -1.16 -14.69
C GLN A 169 8.30 -2.03 -15.50
N SER A 170 9.60 -1.70 -15.46
CA SER A 170 10.69 -2.49 -15.99
C SER A 170 11.40 -3.25 -14.88
N LEU A 171 11.69 -4.53 -15.09
CA LEU A 171 12.57 -5.31 -14.24
C LEU A 171 14.03 -5.14 -14.71
N PRO A 172 14.96 -4.68 -13.87
CA PRO A 172 16.36 -4.56 -14.23
C PRO A 172 16.97 -5.89 -14.72
N PRO A 173 18.03 -5.85 -15.55
CA PRO A 173 18.73 -7.05 -15.98
C PRO A 173 19.38 -7.75 -14.77
N PHE A 174 19.61 -9.06 -14.88
CA PHE A 174 20.01 -9.88 -13.74
C PHE A 174 21.33 -9.41 -13.11
N GLU A 175 22.29 -9.00 -13.92
CA GLU A 175 23.60 -8.47 -13.49
C GLU A 175 23.51 -7.21 -12.61
N ASP A 176 22.42 -6.45 -12.71
CA ASP A 176 22.18 -5.23 -11.94
C ASP A 176 21.45 -5.49 -10.61
N ARG A 177 20.80 -6.64 -10.47
CA ARG A 177 19.90 -6.92 -9.34
C ARG A 177 20.63 -7.14 -8.00
N GLY A 178 21.94 -7.29 -8.03
CA GLY A 178 22.80 -7.31 -6.84
C GLY A 178 23.02 -5.93 -6.22
N ASP A 179 22.93 -4.85 -7.00
CA ASP A 179 23.18 -3.47 -6.55
C ASP A 179 21.88 -2.79 -6.12
N SER A 180 21.79 -2.41 -4.84
CA SER A 180 20.60 -1.75 -4.28
C SER A 180 20.34 -0.38 -4.94
N ARG A 181 21.34 0.35 -5.39
CA ARG A 181 21.18 1.63 -6.10
C ARG A 181 20.50 1.45 -7.46
N LYS A 182 20.81 0.36 -8.17
CA LYS A 182 20.16 0.02 -9.44
C LYS A 182 18.76 -0.56 -9.24
N MET A 183 18.50 -1.15 -8.09
CA MET A 183 17.21 -1.76 -7.73
C MET A 183 16.27 -0.81 -6.97
N VAL A 184 16.71 0.37 -6.54
CA VAL A 184 15.90 1.27 -5.70
C VAL A 184 14.58 1.67 -6.36
N SER A 185 14.60 2.03 -7.65
CA SER A 185 13.39 2.38 -8.39
C SER A 185 12.47 1.17 -8.56
N PHE A 186 13.03 -0.03 -8.77
CA PHE A 186 12.25 -1.25 -8.85
C PHE A 186 11.57 -1.56 -7.51
N LEU A 187 12.32 -1.51 -6.40
CA LEU A 187 11.79 -1.71 -5.06
C LEU A 187 10.67 -0.70 -4.74
N ASP A 188 10.90 0.57 -5.03
CA ASP A 188 9.93 1.65 -4.76
C ASP A 188 8.57 1.44 -5.42
N HIS A 189 8.55 0.80 -6.59
CA HIS A 189 7.33 0.61 -7.38
C HIS A 189 6.72 -0.79 -7.27
N ILE A 190 7.54 -1.86 -7.15
CA ILE A 190 7.04 -3.24 -7.18
C ILE A 190 6.14 -3.59 -5.97
N VAL A 191 6.33 -2.91 -4.86
CA VAL A 191 5.47 -3.06 -3.68
C VAL A 191 4.02 -2.67 -3.96
N HIS A 192 3.76 -1.79 -4.93
CA HIS A 192 2.42 -1.33 -5.26
C HIS A 192 1.53 -2.45 -5.85
N PRO A 193 1.88 -3.10 -6.98
CA PRO A 193 1.04 -4.17 -7.50
C PRO A 193 0.97 -5.36 -6.54
N HIS A 194 2.07 -5.72 -5.88
CA HIS A 194 2.06 -6.84 -4.94
C HIS A 194 1.24 -6.57 -3.69
N SER A 195 1.18 -5.33 -3.18
CA SER A 195 0.30 -4.99 -2.07
C SER A 195 -1.18 -5.20 -2.41
N VAL A 196 -1.60 -4.88 -3.64
CA VAL A 196 -2.97 -5.11 -4.12
C VAL A 196 -3.23 -6.59 -4.34
N LEU A 197 -2.30 -7.32 -4.96
CA LEU A 197 -2.40 -8.78 -5.14
C LEU A 197 -2.56 -9.51 -3.80
N ARG A 198 -1.76 -9.11 -2.79
CA ARG A 198 -1.87 -9.64 -1.43
C ARG A 198 -3.21 -9.28 -0.78
N LEU A 199 -3.68 -8.04 -0.90
CA LEU A 199 -4.98 -7.59 -0.36
C LEU A 199 -6.12 -8.47 -0.87
N LEU A 200 -6.12 -8.79 -2.15
CA LEU A 200 -7.21 -9.46 -2.84
C LEU A 200 -7.06 -10.98 -2.84
N GLY A 201 -5.89 -11.48 -3.24
CA GLY A 201 -5.62 -12.91 -3.42
C GLY A 201 -5.10 -13.62 -2.16
N GLY A 202 -4.68 -12.86 -1.14
CA GLY A 202 -4.02 -13.43 0.05
C GLY A 202 -2.52 -13.67 -0.14
N PRO A 203 -1.89 -14.47 0.73
CA PRO A 203 -0.47 -14.73 0.68
C PRO A 203 -0.03 -15.44 -0.60
N ILE A 204 1.19 -15.12 -1.06
CA ILE A 204 1.81 -15.73 -2.24
C ILE A 204 2.73 -16.88 -1.80
N GLU A 205 2.54 -18.05 -2.40
CA GLU A 205 3.34 -19.24 -2.15
C GLU A 205 4.66 -19.23 -2.92
N TRP A 206 4.59 -18.86 -4.21
CA TRP A 206 5.77 -18.75 -5.07
C TRP A 206 5.53 -17.82 -6.27
N ILE A 207 6.63 -17.36 -6.86
CA ILE A 207 6.65 -16.65 -8.15
C ILE A 207 7.60 -17.34 -9.13
N PHE A 208 7.29 -17.20 -10.43
CA PHE A 208 8.16 -17.56 -11.55
C PHE A 208 8.24 -16.37 -12.50
N VAL A 209 9.46 -15.93 -12.81
CA VAL A 209 9.71 -14.73 -13.62
C VAL A 209 10.17 -15.11 -15.01
N ASN A 210 9.46 -14.64 -16.04
CA ASN A 210 9.88 -14.70 -17.45
C ASN A 210 10.10 -13.27 -17.96
N ARG A 211 11.36 -12.85 -18.06
CA ARG A 211 11.76 -11.50 -18.43
C ARG A 211 12.16 -11.40 -19.89
N ASN A 212 11.69 -10.37 -20.58
CA ASN A 212 12.24 -9.98 -21.88
C ASN A 212 13.58 -9.25 -21.69
N SER A 213 14.64 -9.81 -22.23
CA SER A 213 16.02 -9.30 -22.07
C SER A 213 16.24 -7.91 -22.69
N ALA A 214 15.52 -7.58 -23.78
CA ALA A 214 15.75 -6.32 -24.50
C ALA A 214 15.20 -5.09 -23.77
N VAL A 215 13.99 -5.19 -23.18
CA VAL A 215 13.26 -4.02 -22.67
C VAL A 215 12.90 -4.11 -21.18
N GLY A 216 13.18 -5.23 -20.51
CA GLY A 216 12.88 -5.43 -19.10
C GLY A 216 11.40 -5.63 -18.78
N SER A 217 10.54 -5.85 -19.78
CA SER A 217 9.18 -6.34 -19.58
C SER A 217 9.24 -7.77 -19.01
N ALA A 218 8.29 -8.13 -18.13
CA ALA A 218 8.27 -9.48 -17.57
C ALA A 218 6.84 -9.98 -17.37
N ILE A 219 6.65 -11.28 -17.58
CA ILE A 219 5.47 -12.01 -17.15
C ILE A 219 5.86 -12.79 -15.90
N VAL A 220 5.15 -12.54 -14.81
CA VAL A 220 5.39 -13.19 -13.52
C VAL A 220 4.22 -14.08 -13.21
N SER A 221 4.42 -15.41 -13.27
CA SER A 221 3.42 -16.36 -12.79
C SER A 221 3.49 -16.41 -11.26
N ILE A 222 2.32 -16.51 -10.64
CA ILE A 222 2.15 -16.44 -9.18
C ILE A 222 1.26 -17.61 -8.75
N ARG A 223 1.59 -18.23 -7.62
CA ARG A 223 0.69 -19.14 -6.91
C ARG A 223 0.37 -18.52 -5.56
N PHE A 224 -0.92 -18.38 -5.28
CA PHE A 224 -1.39 -18.00 -3.96
C PHE A 224 -1.50 -19.24 -3.05
N THR A 225 -1.35 -19.06 -1.74
CA THR A 225 -1.49 -20.16 -0.76
C THR A 225 -2.90 -20.77 -0.76
N SER A 226 -3.89 -20.03 -1.23
CA SER A 226 -5.27 -20.54 -1.47
C SER A 226 -5.37 -21.54 -2.62
N GLY A 227 -4.31 -21.71 -3.42
CA GLY A 227 -4.31 -22.48 -4.65
C GLY A 227 -4.72 -21.67 -5.91
N ALA A 228 -5.16 -20.43 -5.77
CA ALA A 228 -5.46 -19.57 -6.91
C ALA A 228 -4.22 -19.32 -7.78
N ALA A 229 -4.42 -19.25 -9.11
CA ALA A 229 -3.37 -18.87 -10.05
C ALA A 229 -3.29 -17.35 -10.18
N GLY A 230 -2.07 -16.81 -10.33
CA GLY A 230 -1.87 -15.40 -10.56
C GLY A 230 -0.92 -15.11 -11.73
N ASN A 231 -1.07 -13.92 -12.30
CA ASN A 231 -0.16 -13.39 -13.30
C ASN A 231 0.03 -11.89 -13.07
N LEU A 232 1.30 -11.43 -13.06
CA LEU A 232 1.62 -10.01 -13.08
C LEU A 232 2.46 -9.69 -14.33
N HIS A 233 1.90 -8.89 -15.22
CA HIS A 233 2.62 -8.35 -16.36
C HIS A 233 3.29 -7.02 -15.98
N LEU A 234 4.61 -7.03 -15.81
CA LEU A 234 5.42 -5.83 -15.77
C LEU A 234 5.58 -5.29 -17.19
N SER A 235 4.77 -4.30 -17.54
CA SER A 235 4.56 -3.85 -18.92
C SER A 235 5.37 -2.59 -19.24
N THR A 236 6.63 -2.79 -19.59
CA THR A 236 7.52 -1.73 -20.08
C THR A 236 7.01 -1.19 -21.43
N GLY A 237 7.21 0.10 -21.69
CA GLY A 237 6.90 0.72 -22.98
C GLY A 237 5.46 1.22 -23.12
N GLN A 238 4.69 1.24 -22.04
CA GLN A 238 3.41 1.97 -22.02
C GLN A 238 3.62 3.48 -22.16
N SER A 239 2.55 4.20 -22.54
CA SER A 239 2.52 5.65 -22.53
C SER A 239 2.89 6.20 -21.15
N SER A 240 3.78 7.20 -21.12
CA SER A 240 4.18 7.88 -19.87
C SER A 240 3.09 8.81 -19.32
N THR A 241 2.13 9.20 -20.14
CA THR A 241 1.05 10.14 -19.78
C THR A 241 -0.30 9.47 -19.58
N SER A 242 -0.49 8.26 -20.12
CA SER A 242 -1.75 7.51 -20.02
C SER A 242 -1.49 6.01 -19.97
N PHE A 243 -0.74 5.60 -18.97
CA PHE A 243 -0.49 4.18 -18.71
C PHE A 243 -1.75 3.47 -18.19
N LEU A 244 -1.80 2.16 -18.39
CA LEU A 244 -2.86 1.30 -17.91
C LEU A 244 -2.34 0.36 -16.82
N GLU A 245 -2.81 0.57 -15.61
CA GLU A 245 -2.83 -0.46 -14.58
C GLU A 245 -4.16 -1.22 -14.69
N ARG A 246 -4.12 -2.54 -14.72
CA ARG A 246 -5.33 -3.36 -14.84
C ARG A 246 -5.23 -4.58 -13.95
N LEU A 247 -6.33 -4.91 -13.32
CA LEU A 247 -6.49 -6.09 -12.48
C LEU A 247 -7.78 -6.80 -12.88
N GLU A 248 -7.69 -8.10 -13.10
CA GLU A 248 -8.84 -8.99 -13.33
C GLU A 248 -8.84 -10.07 -12.27
N ILE A 249 -10.00 -10.29 -11.62
CA ILE A 249 -10.18 -11.27 -10.57
C ILE A 249 -11.34 -12.16 -10.96
N ILE A 250 -11.12 -13.46 -11.00
CA ILE A 250 -12.14 -14.46 -11.33
C ILE A 250 -12.42 -15.29 -10.09
N GLY A 251 -13.70 -15.31 -9.69
CA GLY A 251 -14.23 -16.17 -8.65
C GLY A 251 -14.94 -17.39 -9.22
N ASP A 252 -15.91 -17.92 -8.50
CA ASP A 252 -16.77 -18.99 -8.96
C ASP A 252 -18.10 -18.43 -9.47
N GLY A 253 -18.14 -18.05 -10.72
CA GLY A 253 -19.32 -17.51 -11.42
C GLY A 253 -19.47 -15.99 -11.39
N GLU A 254 -18.53 -15.27 -10.76
CA GLU A 254 -18.44 -13.81 -10.80
C GLU A 254 -17.01 -13.37 -11.10
N ASN A 255 -16.84 -12.22 -11.72
CA ASN A 255 -15.51 -11.66 -11.94
C ASN A 255 -15.50 -10.12 -11.86
N LEU A 256 -14.34 -9.58 -11.53
CA LEU A 256 -14.09 -8.15 -11.43
C LEU A 256 -12.99 -7.73 -12.38
N VAL A 257 -13.13 -6.49 -12.88
CA VAL A 257 -12.05 -5.76 -13.55
C VAL A 257 -11.85 -4.44 -12.81
N VAL A 258 -10.61 -4.10 -12.46
CA VAL A 258 -10.24 -2.79 -11.91
C VAL A 258 -9.24 -2.14 -12.85
N GLU A 259 -9.53 -0.93 -13.31
CA GLU A 259 -8.67 -0.15 -14.20
C GLU A 259 -8.18 1.12 -13.51
N ASN A 260 -6.87 1.35 -13.57
CA ASN A 260 -6.16 2.49 -12.99
C ASN A 260 -6.49 2.75 -11.50
N ASN A 261 -6.93 1.71 -10.79
CA ASN A 261 -7.38 1.77 -9.39
C ASN A 261 -8.57 2.76 -9.16
N ILE A 262 -9.28 3.13 -10.22
CA ILE A 262 -10.40 4.09 -10.20
C ILE A 262 -11.70 3.41 -10.59
N ARG A 263 -11.72 2.79 -11.78
CA ARG A 263 -12.92 2.16 -12.35
C ARG A 263 -12.98 0.69 -11.97
N LEU A 264 -14.14 0.23 -11.52
CA LEU A 264 -14.41 -1.17 -11.26
C LEU A 264 -15.61 -1.64 -12.09
N ILE A 265 -15.48 -2.80 -12.72
CA ILE A 265 -16.57 -3.48 -13.44
C ILE A 265 -16.79 -4.83 -12.75
N HIS A 266 -18.01 -5.05 -12.28
CA HIS A 266 -18.41 -6.29 -11.63
C HIS A 266 -19.34 -7.07 -12.56
N TYR A 267 -18.86 -8.20 -13.08
CA TYR A 267 -19.65 -9.15 -13.86
C TYR A 267 -20.28 -10.13 -12.88
N ARG A 268 -21.59 -9.97 -12.66
CA ARG A 268 -22.33 -10.69 -11.63
C ARG A 268 -22.86 -12.03 -12.15
N ARG A 269 -23.01 -12.98 -11.25
CA ARG A 269 -23.67 -14.25 -11.56
C ARG A 269 -25.13 -13.98 -11.93
N SER A 270 -25.57 -14.50 -13.07
CA SER A 270 -27.00 -14.49 -13.44
C SER A 270 -27.79 -15.42 -12.52
N LYS A 271 -28.93 -14.98 -12.06
CA LYS A 271 -29.90 -15.82 -11.34
C LYS A 271 -30.70 -16.71 -12.30
N SER A 272 -30.76 -16.35 -13.59
CA SER A 272 -31.41 -17.10 -14.64
C SER A 272 -30.51 -18.20 -15.17
N LYS A 273 -31.04 -19.40 -15.34
CA LYS A 273 -30.35 -20.47 -16.09
C LYS A 273 -30.45 -20.12 -17.58
N ILE A 274 -29.30 -19.73 -18.16
CA ILE A 274 -29.18 -19.52 -19.60
C ILE A 274 -28.74 -20.82 -20.24
N GLU A 275 -29.59 -21.42 -21.09
CA GLU A 275 -29.25 -22.62 -21.83
C GLU A 275 -28.90 -22.23 -23.28
N TYR A 276 -27.78 -22.73 -23.78
CA TYR A 276 -27.33 -22.49 -25.14
C TYR A 276 -28.41 -22.95 -26.14
N GLY A 277 -28.76 -22.08 -27.10
CA GLY A 277 -29.70 -22.38 -28.18
C GLY A 277 -31.15 -22.03 -27.88
N ARG A 278 -31.49 -21.50 -26.70
CA ARG A 278 -32.84 -20.98 -26.40
C ARG A 278 -32.89 -19.48 -26.54
N SER A 279 -33.58 -18.95 -27.55
CA SER A 279 -33.65 -17.49 -27.79
C SER A 279 -34.28 -16.70 -26.67
N GLY A 280 -35.21 -17.28 -25.89
CA GLY A 280 -35.79 -16.64 -24.71
C GLY A 280 -34.81 -16.38 -23.57
N ASP A 281 -33.75 -17.18 -23.47
CA ASP A 281 -32.75 -17.04 -22.42
C ASP A 281 -31.80 -15.85 -22.66
N TYR A 282 -31.60 -15.45 -23.93
CA TYR A 282 -30.83 -14.26 -24.26
C TYR A 282 -31.49 -12.97 -23.80
N PHE A 283 -32.83 -12.90 -23.81
CA PHE A 283 -33.57 -11.76 -23.27
C PHE A 283 -33.53 -11.72 -21.74
N GLY A 284 -33.51 -12.86 -21.07
CA GLY A 284 -33.32 -12.96 -19.62
C GLY A 284 -31.95 -12.47 -19.16
N ALA A 285 -30.91 -12.57 -19.99
CA ALA A 285 -29.58 -12.05 -19.73
C ALA A 285 -29.49 -10.50 -19.80
N LEU A 286 -30.52 -9.83 -20.29
CA LEU A 286 -30.61 -8.36 -20.36
C LEU A 286 -31.26 -7.74 -19.11
N THR A 287 -31.53 -8.53 -18.08
CA THR A 287 -32.09 -8.02 -16.80
C THR A 287 -31.02 -7.30 -15.97
N ASP A 288 -31.45 -6.35 -15.15
CA ASP A 288 -30.56 -5.61 -14.24
C ASP A 288 -29.74 -6.50 -13.32
N ASP A 289 -30.23 -7.71 -13.00
CA ASP A 289 -29.56 -8.68 -12.15
C ASP A 289 -28.36 -9.34 -12.82
N SER A 290 -28.32 -9.40 -14.15
CA SER A 290 -27.28 -10.06 -14.94
C SER A 290 -26.33 -9.07 -15.65
N ALA A 291 -26.74 -7.81 -15.80
CA ALA A 291 -25.90 -6.79 -16.41
C ALA A 291 -24.65 -6.50 -15.58
N PRO A 292 -23.49 -6.23 -16.21
CA PRO A 292 -22.33 -5.76 -15.49
C PRO A 292 -22.60 -4.47 -14.73
N LEU A 293 -22.10 -4.37 -13.51
CA LEU A 293 -22.18 -3.16 -12.71
C LEU A 293 -20.89 -2.36 -12.84
N TYR A 294 -21.02 -1.11 -13.26
CA TYR A 294 -19.92 -0.15 -13.34
C TYR A 294 -19.90 0.72 -12.09
N TRP A 295 -18.74 0.84 -11.46
CA TRP A 295 -18.54 1.62 -10.27
C TRP A 295 -17.30 2.49 -10.38
N GLU A 296 -17.44 3.76 -10.02
CA GLU A 296 -16.35 4.72 -9.85
C GLU A 296 -16.63 5.54 -8.59
N PRO A 297 -15.60 6.05 -7.88
CA PRO A 297 -15.82 6.96 -6.77
C PRO A 297 -16.47 8.24 -7.27
N GLU A 298 -17.46 8.73 -6.51
CA GLU A 298 -18.13 10.00 -6.82
C GLU A 298 -17.21 11.20 -6.51
N PHE A 299 -17.01 12.06 -7.50
CA PHE A 299 -16.13 13.22 -7.42
C PHE A 299 -16.85 14.56 -7.35
N SER A 300 -18.17 14.58 -7.54
CA SER A 300 -18.95 15.84 -7.64
C SER A 300 -19.22 16.50 -6.29
N LEU A 301 -19.02 15.80 -5.17
CA LEU A 301 -19.19 16.37 -3.83
C LEU A 301 -18.25 17.57 -3.66
N GLY A 302 -18.81 18.78 -3.86
CA GLY A 302 -18.07 20.03 -3.97
C GLY A 302 -17.34 20.46 -2.69
N GLN A 303 -17.74 19.93 -1.54
CA GLN A 303 -17.21 20.35 -0.24
C GLN A 303 -16.01 19.52 0.25
N LEU A 304 -15.65 18.44 -0.44
CA LEU A 304 -14.46 17.65 -0.06
C LEU A 304 -13.21 18.26 -0.71
N TYR A 305 -12.52 19.10 0.02
CA TYR A 305 -11.21 19.59 -0.36
C TYR A 305 -10.18 18.46 -0.26
N ASN A 306 -9.09 18.55 -1.03
CA ASN A 306 -8.02 17.53 -1.05
C ASN A 306 -8.49 16.13 -1.47
N LYS A 307 -9.48 16.03 -2.35
CA LYS A 307 -10.01 14.75 -2.88
C LYS A 307 -8.91 13.78 -3.30
N GLY A 308 -7.81 14.27 -3.87
CA GLY A 308 -6.67 13.47 -4.27
C GLY A 308 -6.07 12.64 -3.13
N LEU A 309 -6.09 13.12 -1.90
CA LEU A 309 -5.58 12.36 -0.74
C LEU A 309 -6.45 11.14 -0.42
N PHE A 310 -7.77 11.25 -0.61
CA PHE A 310 -8.71 10.15 -0.42
C PHE A 310 -8.64 9.15 -1.56
N LEU A 311 -8.60 9.64 -2.80
CA LEU A 311 -8.57 8.81 -4.00
C LEU A 311 -7.25 8.06 -4.15
N LEU A 312 -6.14 8.66 -3.73
CA LEU A 312 -4.82 8.06 -3.71
C LEU A 312 -4.51 7.29 -2.42
N GLY A 313 -5.51 7.06 -1.57
CA GLY A 313 -5.44 6.19 -0.42
C GLY A 313 -4.69 6.74 0.80
N TYR A 314 -4.07 7.92 0.73
CA TYR A 314 -3.29 8.49 1.84
C TYR A 314 -4.15 8.81 3.07
N ALA A 315 -5.24 9.54 2.88
CA ALA A 315 -6.12 9.89 4.00
C ALA A 315 -6.82 8.64 4.60
N PRO A 316 -7.43 7.73 3.82
CA PRO A 316 -8.02 6.52 4.38
C PRO A 316 -7.04 5.64 5.15
N GLU A 317 -5.79 5.53 4.68
CA GLU A 317 -4.74 4.77 5.33
C GLU A 317 -4.38 5.35 6.71
N VAL A 318 -4.11 6.66 6.75
CA VAL A 318 -3.75 7.36 8.00
C VAL A 318 -4.93 7.34 8.98
N ILE A 319 -6.16 7.61 8.52
CA ILE A 319 -7.37 7.56 9.35
C ILE A 319 -7.57 6.15 9.93
N GLN A 320 -7.47 5.10 9.11
CA GLN A 320 -7.63 3.74 9.60
C GLN A 320 -6.60 3.40 10.67
N PHE A 321 -5.33 3.70 10.44
CA PHE A 321 -4.27 3.40 11.40
C PHE A 321 -4.49 4.13 12.72
N THR A 322 -4.68 5.44 12.68
CA THR A 322 -4.79 6.27 13.88
C THR A 322 -6.07 6.01 14.69
N THR A 323 -7.22 5.78 14.03
CA THR A 323 -8.47 5.41 14.74
C THR A 323 -8.35 4.03 15.38
N ARG A 324 -7.70 3.06 14.73
CA ARG A 324 -7.47 1.75 15.36
C ARG A 324 -6.56 1.83 16.57
N LEU A 325 -5.53 2.66 16.55
CA LEU A 325 -4.67 2.89 17.71
C LEU A 325 -5.46 3.51 18.88
N LEU A 326 -6.35 4.46 18.62
CA LEU A 326 -7.24 5.03 19.67
C LEU A 326 -8.17 3.97 20.27
N ASP A 327 -8.58 2.98 19.49
CA ASP A 327 -9.38 1.83 19.92
C ASP A 327 -8.53 0.74 20.62
N GLY A 328 -7.22 0.90 20.75
CA GLY A 328 -6.30 -0.13 21.25
C GLY A 328 -6.14 -1.34 20.34
N LYS A 329 -6.37 -1.18 19.03
CA LYS A 329 -6.33 -2.27 18.03
C LYS A 329 -5.14 -2.14 17.10
N ALA A 330 -4.58 -3.27 16.67
CA ALA A 330 -3.52 -3.34 15.66
C ALA A 330 -4.02 -2.92 14.26
N PRO A 331 -3.14 -2.44 13.34
CA PRO A 331 -3.49 -2.18 11.95
C PRO A 331 -3.94 -3.48 11.26
N VAL A 332 -4.85 -3.35 10.27
CA VAL A 332 -5.38 -4.49 9.49
C VAL A 332 -4.66 -4.66 8.17
N HIS A 333 -4.29 -3.55 7.53
CA HIS A 333 -3.58 -3.48 6.26
C HIS A 333 -2.32 -2.65 6.42
N GLY A 334 -1.33 -2.88 5.55
CA GLY A 334 -0.04 -2.23 5.65
C GLY A 334 0.74 -2.68 6.89
N THR A 335 0.53 -3.91 7.34
CA THR A 335 1.20 -4.47 8.52
C THR A 335 2.66 -4.85 8.23
N LEU A 336 3.48 -5.03 9.27
CA LEU A 336 4.82 -5.61 9.10
C LEU A 336 4.78 -7.02 8.50
N LYS A 337 3.70 -7.78 8.71
CA LYS A 337 3.52 -9.09 8.06
C LYS A 337 3.33 -8.93 6.55
N ASP A 338 2.55 -7.95 6.12
CA ASP A 338 2.42 -7.62 4.69
C ASP A 338 3.78 -7.18 4.12
N ALA A 339 4.48 -6.30 4.83
CA ALA A 339 5.79 -5.81 4.43
C ALA A 339 6.83 -6.94 4.30
N LEU A 340 6.83 -7.90 5.22
CA LEU A 340 7.73 -9.04 5.20
C LEU A 340 7.56 -9.86 3.91
N GLU A 341 6.32 -10.20 3.56
CA GLU A 341 6.05 -10.94 2.32
C GLU A 341 6.44 -10.15 1.09
N LEU A 342 6.11 -8.85 1.04
CA LEU A 342 6.48 -7.99 -0.10
C LEU A 342 8.00 -7.88 -0.29
N LEU A 343 8.78 -7.83 0.80
CA LEU A 343 10.25 -7.86 0.71
C LEU A 343 10.79 -9.23 0.30
N GLN A 344 10.19 -10.32 0.73
CA GLN A 344 10.55 -11.66 0.26
C GLN A 344 10.28 -11.84 -1.25
N ILE A 345 9.17 -11.29 -1.75
CA ILE A 345 8.87 -11.24 -3.17
C ILE A 345 9.90 -10.38 -3.92
N TYR A 346 10.25 -9.21 -3.40
CA TYR A 346 11.32 -8.39 -3.96
C TYR A 346 12.65 -9.13 -3.99
N GLU A 347 13.03 -9.85 -2.94
CA GLU A 347 14.23 -10.69 -2.90
C GLU A 347 14.18 -11.83 -3.93
N ALA A 348 12.98 -12.38 -4.21
CA ALA A 348 12.80 -13.37 -5.27
C ALA A 348 13.06 -12.78 -6.66
N TYR A 349 12.66 -11.54 -6.93
CA TYR A 349 13.01 -10.85 -8.19
C TYR A 349 14.53 -10.61 -8.36
N ARG A 350 15.30 -10.59 -7.28
CA ARG A 350 16.76 -10.46 -7.36
C ARG A 350 17.50 -11.76 -7.73
N ARG A 351 16.77 -12.87 -7.76
CA ARG A 351 17.30 -14.19 -8.14
C ARG A 351 17.19 -14.40 -9.66
N PRO A 352 17.84 -15.47 -10.21
CA PRO A 352 17.76 -15.78 -11.64
C PRO A 352 16.32 -15.97 -12.13
N ASP A 353 16.06 -15.53 -13.36
CA ASP A 353 14.78 -15.76 -14.05
C ASP A 353 14.64 -17.22 -14.48
N GLY A 354 13.42 -17.64 -14.84
CA GLY A 354 13.14 -18.96 -15.42
C GLY A 354 13.07 -20.11 -14.41
N ILE A 355 13.07 -19.84 -13.12
CA ILE A 355 12.89 -20.84 -12.07
C ILE A 355 11.85 -20.39 -11.05
N ILE A 356 11.23 -21.34 -10.35
CA ILE A 356 10.26 -21.06 -9.28
C ILE A 356 11.02 -20.59 -8.04
N HIS A 357 10.58 -19.46 -7.50
CA HIS A 357 11.06 -18.90 -6.24
C HIS A 357 9.99 -19.01 -5.17
N PRO A 358 10.13 -19.91 -4.19
CA PRO A 358 9.21 -19.98 -3.07
C PRO A 358 9.33 -18.72 -2.21
N ILE A 359 8.18 -18.21 -1.78
CA ILE A 359 8.04 -17.15 -0.79
C ILE A 359 7.80 -17.85 0.53
N LYS A 360 8.71 -17.66 1.48
CA LYS A 360 8.64 -18.36 2.77
C LYS A 360 7.49 -17.79 3.60
N GLU A 361 6.66 -18.67 4.15
CA GLU A 361 5.70 -18.24 5.16
C GLU A 361 6.40 -17.55 6.34
N SER A 362 5.74 -16.54 6.89
CA SER A 362 6.19 -15.93 8.14
C SER A 362 5.89 -16.93 9.27
N SER A 363 6.89 -17.72 9.67
CA SER A 363 6.83 -18.52 10.89
C SER A 363 6.77 -17.59 12.12
#